data_f7056acd6feb07bb98d1c4094c730012
#
_entry.id   f7056acd6feb07bb98d1c4094c730012
#
_cell.length_a   1.000
_cell.length_b   1.000
_cell.length_c   1.000
_cell.angle_alpha   90.00
_cell.angle_beta   90.00
_cell.angle_gamma   90.00
#
_symmetry.space_group_name_H-M   'P 1'
#
loop_
_entity.id
_entity.type
_entity.pdbx_description
1 polymer ?
#
loop_
_entity_poly.entity_id
_entity_poly.type
_entity_poly.pdbx_seq_one_letter_code
_entity_poly.pdbx_strand_id
1 'polypeptide(L)'
;MGNADILFRLEQTLLARKGAAAGSSYVASLYAKGLDTVLKKMGEEAVETIIAAKGGDNQQLTAETADLLFHTLVMLAAKDVPLSDVLAELERREGRSGIDEKNSRADVGKRLQG
;
A
#
# COMPACT_ATOMS: atom_id res chain seq x y z
N MET A 1 21.22 8.54 -5.17
CA MET A 1 19.92 8.32 -4.54
C MET A 1 19.85 6.91 -3.99
N GLY A 2 19.32 6.74 -2.80
CA GLY A 2 19.14 5.43 -2.19
C GLY A 2 17.93 4.68 -2.75
N ASN A 3 17.91 3.36 -2.56
CA ASN A 3 16.80 2.52 -3.01
C ASN A 3 15.46 2.89 -2.37
N ALA A 4 15.48 3.43 -1.13
CA ALA A 4 14.25 3.85 -0.45
C ALA A 4 13.50 4.97 -1.18
N ASP A 5 14.21 5.77 -1.97
CA ASP A 5 13.60 6.85 -2.74
C ASP A 5 12.66 6.35 -3.84
N ILE A 6 12.76 5.08 -4.23
CA ILE A 6 11.88 4.53 -5.27
C ILE A 6 10.41 4.62 -4.87
N LEU A 7 10.09 4.47 -3.59
CA LEU A 7 8.71 4.54 -3.13
C LEU A 7 8.11 5.94 -3.35
N PHE A 8 8.88 7.00 -3.07
CA PHE A 8 8.42 8.37 -3.31
C PHE A 8 8.33 8.69 -4.81
N ARG A 9 9.30 8.23 -5.61
CA ARG A 9 9.24 8.42 -7.06
C ARG A 9 8.02 7.72 -7.65
N LEU A 10 7.74 6.51 -7.17
CA LEU A 10 6.58 5.75 -7.62
C LEU A 10 5.29 6.46 -7.23
N GLU A 11 5.21 6.97 -6.00
CA GLU A 11 4.04 7.74 -5.55
C GLU A 11 3.77 8.92 -6.51
N GLN A 12 4.80 9.67 -6.89
CA GLN A 12 4.63 10.80 -7.80
C GLN A 12 4.11 10.35 -9.16
N THR A 13 4.63 9.25 -9.68
CA THR A 13 4.15 8.67 -10.94
C THR A 13 2.68 8.28 -10.84
N LEU A 14 2.30 7.63 -9.74
CA LEU A 14 0.91 7.17 -9.55
C LEU A 14 -0.06 8.35 -9.43
N LEU A 15 0.33 9.40 -8.71
CA LEU A 15 -0.49 10.60 -8.59
C LEU A 15 -0.65 11.29 -9.96
N ALA A 16 0.40 11.32 -10.76
CA ALA A 16 0.36 11.92 -12.09
C ALA A 16 -0.58 11.16 -13.05
N ARG A 17 -0.85 9.88 -12.80
CA ARG A 17 -1.75 9.06 -13.64
C ARG A 17 -3.21 9.20 -13.25
N LYS A 18 -3.55 9.84 -12.15
CA LYS A 18 -4.94 10.10 -11.76
C LYS A 18 -5.56 11.06 -12.77
N GLY A 19 -6.72 10.69 -13.30
CA GLY A 19 -7.39 11.49 -14.31
C GLY A 19 -6.86 11.32 -15.74
N ALA A 20 -5.80 10.55 -15.93
CA ALA A 20 -5.30 10.25 -17.27
C ALA A 20 -6.24 9.30 -18.01
N ALA A 21 -6.17 9.28 -19.35
CA ALA A 21 -7.01 8.41 -20.16
C ALA A 21 -6.78 6.94 -19.78
N ALA A 22 -7.87 6.17 -19.64
CA ALA A 22 -7.83 4.78 -19.17
C ALA A 22 -6.86 3.90 -19.98
N GLY A 23 -6.74 4.13 -21.29
CA GLY A 23 -5.86 3.35 -22.13
C GLY A 23 -4.39 3.75 -22.07
N SER A 24 -4.04 4.83 -21.36
CA SER A 24 -2.67 5.37 -21.35
C SER A 24 -1.70 4.56 -20.48
N SER A 25 -2.20 3.82 -19.49
CA SER A 25 -1.37 2.99 -18.61
C SER A 25 -2.25 2.02 -17.82
N TYR A 26 -1.60 1.00 -17.26
CA TYR A 26 -2.27 0.06 -16.34
C TYR A 26 -2.90 0.81 -15.16
N VAL A 27 -2.15 1.73 -14.52
CA VAL A 27 -2.63 2.47 -13.37
C VAL A 27 -3.82 3.36 -13.73
N ALA A 28 -3.76 4.06 -14.87
CA ALA A 28 -4.88 4.86 -15.32
C ALA A 28 -6.13 4.02 -15.53
N SER A 29 -5.96 2.79 -16.06
CA SER A 29 -7.09 1.87 -16.25
C SER A 29 -7.70 1.44 -14.91
N LEU A 30 -6.87 1.23 -13.87
CA LEU A 30 -7.36 0.88 -12.55
C LEU A 30 -8.19 2.03 -11.95
N TYR A 31 -7.67 3.25 -12.02
CA TYR A 31 -8.39 4.43 -11.52
C TYR A 31 -9.73 4.59 -12.23
N ALA A 32 -9.74 4.40 -13.56
CA ALA A 32 -10.97 4.53 -14.36
C ALA A 32 -12.03 3.51 -13.95
N LYS A 33 -11.62 2.30 -13.55
CA LYS A 33 -12.54 1.25 -13.11
C LYS A 33 -13.08 1.49 -11.70
N GLY A 34 -12.43 2.37 -10.93
CA GLY A 34 -12.92 2.77 -9.62
C GLY A 34 -12.22 2.12 -8.44
N LEU A 35 -12.54 2.63 -7.26
CA LEU A 35 -11.88 2.24 -6.01
C LEU A 35 -11.99 0.74 -5.73
N ASP A 36 -13.16 0.15 -5.94
CA ASP A 36 -13.36 -1.28 -5.65
C ASP A 36 -12.39 -2.16 -6.45
N THR A 37 -12.11 -1.79 -7.70
CA THR A 37 -11.14 -2.53 -8.53
C THR A 37 -9.72 -2.37 -7.97
N VAL A 38 -9.35 -1.16 -7.55
CA VAL A 38 -8.06 -0.91 -6.91
C VAL A 38 -7.90 -1.77 -5.66
N LEU A 39 -8.92 -1.80 -4.80
CA LEU A 39 -8.89 -2.57 -3.55
C LEU A 39 -8.84 -4.07 -3.82
N LYS A 40 -9.60 -4.55 -4.80
CA LYS A 40 -9.59 -5.95 -5.19
C LYS A 40 -8.19 -6.40 -5.64
N LYS A 41 -7.51 -5.59 -6.45
CA LYS A 41 -6.16 -5.90 -6.93
C LYS A 41 -5.17 -5.96 -5.76
N MET A 42 -5.26 -5.03 -4.83
CA MET A 42 -4.38 -5.04 -3.66
C MET A 42 -4.60 -6.31 -2.83
N GLY A 43 -5.85 -6.71 -2.64
CA GLY A 43 -6.18 -7.95 -1.93
C GLY A 43 -5.65 -9.19 -2.63
N GLU A 44 -5.78 -9.26 -3.96
CA GLU A 44 -5.25 -10.37 -4.76
C GLU A 44 -3.74 -10.50 -4.60
N GLU A 45 -3.00 -9.37 -4.66
CA GLU A 45 -1.55 -9.38 -4.51
C GLU A 45 -1.13 -9.79 -3.09
N ALA A 46 -1.90 -9.42 -2.09
CA ALA A 46 -1.63 -9.86 -0.71
C ALA A 46 -1.73 -11.38 -0.59
N VAL A 47 -2.77 -11.99 -1.18
CA VAL A 47 -2.94 -13.44 -1.18
C VAL A 47 -1.81 -14.12 -1.95
N GLU A 48 -1.46 -13.61 -3.13
CA GLU A 48 -0.37 -14.18 -3.93
C GLU A 48 0.97 -14.11 -3.21
N THR A 49 1.21 -13.05 -2.45
CA THR A 49 2.42 -12.90 -1.64
C THR A 49 2.47 -13.97 -0.55
N ILE A 50 1.35 -14.23 0.12
CA ILE A 50 1.26 -15.28 1.13
C ILE A 50 1.55 -16.64 0.52
N ILE A 51 0.96 -16.93 -0.63
CA ILE A 51 1.17 -18.21 -1.34
C ILE A 51 2.64 -18.36 -1.74
N ALA A 52 3.25 -17.29 -2.26
CA ALA A 52 4.67 -17.30 -2.65
C ALA A 52 5.58 -17.58 -1.44
N ALA A 53 5.26 -16.97 -0.29
CA ALA A 53 6.04 -17.19 0.93
C ALA A 53 5.96 -18.65 1.39
N LYS A 54 4.79 -19.28 1.30
CA LYS A 54 4.60 -20.68 1.66
C LYS A 54 5.32 -21.62 0.69
N GLY A 55 5.42 -21.24 -0.59
CA GLY A 55 6.03 -22.05 -1.62
C GLY A 55 7.55 -22.19 -1.54
N GLY A 56 8.21 -21.30 -0.81
CA GLY A 56 9.66 -21.39 -0.59
C GLY A 56 10.54 -20.86 -1.73
N ASP A 57 9.96 -20.31 -2.79
CA ASP A 57 10.73 -19.68 -3.87
C ASP A 57 10.92 -18.19 -3.55
N ASN A 58 12.13 -17.82 -3.11
CA ASN A 58 12.42 -16.46 -2.68
C ASN A 58 12.34 -15.46 -3.84
N GLN A 59 12.63 -15.88 -5.05
CA GLN A 59 12.55 -14.99 -6.22
C GLN A 59 11.10 -14.64 -6.51
N GLN A 60 10.20 -15.61 -6.44
CA GLN A 60 8.78 -15.38 -6.60
C GLN A 60 8.23 -14.50 -5.46
N LEU A 61 8.65 -14.77 -4.24
CA LEU A 61 8.25 -13.95 -3.08
C LEU A 61 8.67 -12.50 -3.28
N THR A 62 9.88 -12.27 -3.76
CA THR A 62 10.37 -10.91 -4.04
C THR A 62 9.48 -10.21 -5.06
N ALA A 63 9.14 -10.88 -6.16
CA ALA A 63 8.30 -10.31 -7.20
C ALA A 63 6.89 -10.00 -6.68
N GLU A 64 6.28 -10.92 -5.95
CA GLU A 64 4.92 -10.72 -5.43
C GLU A 64 4.88 -9.64 -4.35
N THR A 65 5.93 -9.54 -3.54
CA THR A 65 6.02 -8.48 -2.53
C THR A 65 6.13 -7.11 -3.22
N ALA A 66 6.89 -7.01 -4.30
CA ALA A 66 6.98 -5.78 -5.08
C ALA A 66 5.61 -5.39 -5.65
N ASP A 67 4.86 -6.36 -6.18
CA ASP A 67 3.50 -6.13 -6.68
C ASP A 67 2.57 -5.66 -5.57
N LEU A 68 2.69 -6.24 -4.39
CA LEU A 68 1.88 -5.84 -3.23
C LEU A 68 2.18 -4.39 -2.83
N LEU A 69 3.46 -4.03 -2.75
CA LEU A 69 3.85 -2.65 -2.43
C LEU A 69 3.34 -1.68 -3.48
N PHE A 70 3.46 -2.05 -4.76
CA PHE A 70 2.95 -1.23 -5.86
C PHE A 70 1.45 -0.97 -5.72
N HIS A 71 0.65 -2.03 -5.53
CA HIS A 71 -0.80 -1.88 -5.42
C HIS A 71 -1.21 -1.18 -4.11
N THR A 72 -0.43 -1.33 -3.05
CA THR A 72 -0.64 -0.56 -1.82
C THR A 72 -0.49 0.94 -2.09
N LEU A 73 0.54 1.32 -2.85
CA LEU A 73 0.73 2.73 -3.22
C LEU A 73 -0.39 3.23 -4.14
N VAL A 74 -0.88 2.40 -5.06
CA VAL A 74 -2.04 2.76 -5.90
C VAL A 74 -3.26 3.05 -5.03
N MET A 75 -3.52 2.21 -4.04
CA MET A 75 -4.62 2.40 -3.09
C MET A 75 -4.48 3.73 -2.33
N LEU A 76 -3.30 4.00 -1.79
CA LEU A 76 -3.05 5.24 -1.05
C LEU A 76 -3.26 6.46 -1.95
N ALA A 77 -2.74 6.42 -3.17
CA ALA A 77 -2.92 7.51 -4.12
C ALA A 77 -4.39 7.70 -4.47
N ALA A 78 -5.14 6.62 -4.65
CA ALA A 78 -6.57 6.69 -4.95
C ALA A 78 -7.35 7.37 -3.82
N LYS A 79 -6.90 7.21 -2.58
CA LYS A 79 -7.55 7.78 -1.40
C LYS A 79 -6.93 9.11 -0.98
N ASP A 80 -5.96 9.61 -1.72
CA ASP A 80 -5.24 10.85 -1.40
C ASP A 80 -4.57 10.82 -0.01
N VAL A 81 -4.06 9.65 0.38
CA VAL A 81 -3.28 9.49 1.60
C VAL A 81 -1.80 9.52 1.23
N PRO A 82 -1.04 10.52 1.69
CA PRO A 82 0.38 10.59 1.35
C PRO A 82 1.18 9.42 1.95
N LEU A 83 2.14 8.91 1.18
CA LEU A 83 3.06 7.90 1.68
C LEU A 83 3.78 8.37 2.94
N SER A 84 4.11 9.67 3.02
CA SER A 84 4.78 10.25 4.19
C SER A 84 3.96 10.06 5.47
N ASP A 85 2.63 10.06 5.40
CA ASP A 85 1.79 9.82 6.57
C ASP A 85 1.93 8.38 7.08
N VAL A 86 2.01 7.42 6.16
CA VAL A 86 2.21 6.00 6.52
C VAL A 86 3.59 5.81 7.17
N LEU A 87 4.61 6.44 6.58
CA LEU A 87 5.96 6.35 7.13
C LEU A 87 6.06 7.02 8.51
N ALA A 88 5.39 8.15 8.70
CA ALA A 88 5.34 8.82 9.99
C ALA A 88 4.67 7.93 11.05
N GLU A 89 3.62 7.20 10.68
CA GLU A 89 2.95 6.26 11.59
C GLU A 89 3.88 5.10 11.97
N LEU A 90 4.64 4.58 11.02
CA LEU A 90 5.64 3.55 11.31
C LEU A 90 6.72 4.07 12.26
N GLU A 91 7.19 5.29 12.02
CA GLU A 91 8.20 5.93 12.87
C GLU A 91 7.66 6.12 14.28
N ARG A 92 6.40 6.53 14.42
CA ARG A 92 5.75 6.67 15.73
C ARG A 92 5.72 5.36 16.51
N ARG A 93 5.56 4.23 15.81
CA ARG A 93 5.53 2.90 16.44
C ARG A 93 6.92 2.36 16.76
N GLU A 94 7.96 2.94 16.19
CA GLU A 94 9.33 2.47 16.38
C GLU A 94 9.69 2.50 17.86
N GLY A 95 10.25 1.39 18.36
CA GLY A 95 10.62 1.25 19.75
C GLY A 95 9.49 0.97 20.73
N ARG A 96 8.24 0.92 20.28
CA ARG A 96 7.09 0.61 21.14
C ARG A 96 6.81 -0.89 21.12
N SER A 97 6.31 -1.45 22.24
CA SER A 97 5.91 -2.85 22.28
C SER A 97 4.61 -3.07 21.49
N GLY A 98 4.41 -4.30 20.99
CA GLY A 98 3.18 -4.66 20.31
C GLY A 98 1.95 -4.53 21.19
N ILE A 99 2.10 -4.77 22.51
CA ILE A 99 1.01 -4.63 23.48
C ILE A 99 0.62 -3.16 23.64
N ASP A 100 1.60 -2.27 23.79
CA ASP A 100 1.36 -0.84 23.90
C ASP A 100 0.64 -0.30 22.67
N GLU A 101 1.07 -0.71 21.49
CA GLU A 101 0.45 -0.27 20.24
C GLU A 101 -0.99 -0.78 20.11
N LYS A 102 -1.23 -2.04 20.47
CA LYS A 102 -2.56 -2.62 20.42
C LYS A 102 -3.52 -1.85 21.35
N ASN A 103 -3.08 -1.53 22.56
CA ASN A 103 -3.89 -0.78 23.52
C ASN A 103 -4.20 0.63 23.00
N SER A 104 -3.23 1.30 22.41
CA SER A 104 -3.41 2.63 21.82
C SER A 104 -4.47 2.61 20.70
N ARG A 105 -4.43 1.61 19.81
CA ARG A 105 -5.43 1.48 18.76
C ARG A 105 -6.82 1.18 19.27
N ALA A 106 -6.92 0.38 20.33
CA ALA A 106 -8.20 0.08 20.99
C ALA A 106 -8.83 1.34 21.55
N ASP A 107 -8.03 2.22 22.18
CA ASP A 107 -8.52 3.49 22.74
C ASP A 107 -9.03 4.41 21.62
N VAL A 108 -8.32 4.50 20.53
CA VAL A 108 -8.77 5.28 19.36
C VAL A 108 -10.09 4.74 18.82
N GLY A 109 -10.20 3.42 18.70
CA GLY A 109 -11.43 2.77 18.26
C GLY A 109 -12.62 3.09 19.15
N LYS A 110 -12.42 3.06 20.46
CA LYS A 110 -13.47 3.41 21.42
C LYS A 110 -13.93 4.86 21.28
N ARG A 111 -12.99 5.78 21.08
CA ARG A 111 -13.31 7.20 20.90
C ARG A 111 -14.15 7.43 19.64
N LEU A 112 -13.84 6.70 18.58
CA LEU A 112 -14.55 6.82 17.31
C LEU A 112 -15.95 6.21 17.35
N GLN A 113 -16.16 5.22 18.20
CA GLN A 113 -17.45 4.54 18.36
C GLN A 113 -18.36 5.24 19.37
N GLY A 114 -17.80 6.02 20.24
CA GLY A 114 -18.52 6.76 21.27
C GLY A 114 -19.06 8.06 20.76
#